data_24904e92fbad0dce6b3bf82db447a829
#
_entry.id   24904e92fbad0dce6b3bf82db447a829
#
_cell.length_a   1.000
_cell.length_b   1.000
_cell.length_c   1.000
_cell.angle_alpha   90.00
_cell.angle_beta   90.00
_cell.angle_gamma   90.00
#
_symmetry.space_group_name_H-M   'P 1'
#
loop_
_entity.id
_entity.type
_entity.pdbx_description
1 polymer ?
#
loop_
_entity_poly.entity_id
_entity_poly.type
_entity_poly.pdbx_seq_one_letter_code
_entity_poly.pdbx_strand_id
1 'polypeptide(L)'
;MPKLIATCHCGAVQVEVPRKPRRMTSCNCSVCRRYATLWAYYPMAQVQVTAAPGATQAYVWGDKSLEFVRCATCGCVTHWQPIGPIPGSRMGVNARNFEPGAVDGVRVRRLDGASTWKFLD
;
A
#
# COMPACT_ATOMS: atom_id res chain seq x y z
N MET A 1 18.79 -7.65 -4.73
CA MET A 1 17.54 -7.34 -5.46
C MET A 1 17.42 -5.84 -5.64
N PRO A 2 17.10 -5.37 -6.83
CA PRO A 2 16.97 -3.93 -7.04
C PRO A 2 15.77 -3.37 -6.28
N LYS A 3 15.94 -2.20 -5.75
CA LYS A 3 14.87 -1.45 -5.10
C LYS A 3 13.87 -0.97 -6.15
N LEU A 4 12.61 -0.84 -5.74
CA LEU A 4 11.55 -0.26 -6.56
C LEU A 4 11.01 0.98 -5.88
N ILE A 5 10.54 1.92 -6.68
CA ILE A 5 9.90 3.14 -6.18
C ILE A 5 8.49 3.22 -6.76
N ALA A 6 7.51 3.35 -5.87
CA ALA A 6 6.12 3.64 -6.24
C ALA A 6 5.91 5.14 -6.07
N THR A 7 5.37 5.80 -7.08
CA THR A 7 5.08 7.23 -7.01
C THR A 7 3.60 7.48 -7.20
N CYS A 8 3.06 8.46 -6.48
CA CYS A 8 1.73 8.96 -6.78
C CYS A 8 1.75 9.67 -8.14
N HIS A 9 0.58 9.98 -8.68
CA HIS A 9 0.49 10.53 -10.03
C HIS A 9 1.27 11.84 -10.21
N CYS A 10 1.20 12.74 -9.23
CA CYS A 10 1.91 14.03 -9.32
C CYS A 10 3.38 13.95 -8.90
N GLY A 11 3.83 12.83 -8.34
CA GLY A 11 5.20 12.63 -7.90
C GLY A 11 5.54 13.18 -6.52
N ALA A 12 4.59 13.82 -5.83
CA ALA A 12 4.86 14.44 -4.52
C ALA A 12 5.15 13.42 -3.42
N VAL A 13 4.67 12.19 -3.57
CA VAL A 13 4.87 11.10 -2.62
C VAL A 13 5.56 9.94 -3.31
N GLN A 14 6.68 9.50 -2.75
CA GLN A 14 7.43 8.35 -3.26
C GLN A 14 7.57 7.32 -2.15
N VAL A 15 7.37 6.05 -2.50
CA VAL A 15 7.51 4.94 -1.57
C VAL A 15 8.53 3.97 -2.14
N GLU A 16 9.68 3.87 -1.48
CA GLU A 16 10.75 2.97 -1.91
C GLU A 16 10.67 1.67 -1.13
N VAL A 17 10.67 0.56 -1.87
CA VAL A 17 10.63 -0.79 -1.31
C VAL A 17 11.90 -1.56 -1.69
N PRO A 18 12.30 -2.56 -0.86
CA PRO A 18 13.61 -3.19 -1.06
C PRO A 18 13.66 -4.14 -2.26
N ARG A 19 12.51 -4.60 -2.76
CA ARG A 19 12.48 -5.61 -3.82
C ARG A 19 11.10 -5.70 -4.46
N LYS A 20 11.03 -6.32 -5.62
CA LYS A 20 9.79 -6.68 -6.30
C LYS A 20 8.93 -7.55 -5.38
N PRO A 21 7.61 -7.29 -5.27
CA PRO A 21 6.77 -8.14 -4.43
C PRO A 21 6.61 -9.52 -5.06
N ARG A 22 6.47 -10.53 -4.22
CA ARG A 22 6.20 -11.91 -4.68
C ARG A 22 4.76 -12.09 -5.12
N ARG A 23 3.85 -11.34 -4.49
CA ARG A 23 2.43 -11.35 -4.80
C ARG A 23 1.83 -10.02 -4.39
N MET A 24 0.67 -9.72 -4.95
CA MET A 24 -0.12 -8.54 -4.58
C MET A 24 -1.50 -9.01 -4.14
N THR A 25 -2.12 -8.24 -3.26
CA THR A 25 -3.42 -8.58 -2.69
C THR A 25 -4.49 -7.59 -3.15
N SER A 26 -5.57 -8.13 -3.72
CA SER A 26 -6.79 -7.38 -4.01
C SER A 26 -7.79 -7.72 -2.91
N CYS A 27 -8.10 -6.76 -2.04
CA CYS A 27 -9.03 -6.93 -0.93
C CYS A 27 -10.40 -6.38 -1.32
N ASN A 28 -11.46 -7.11 -0.98
CA ASN A 28 -12.82 -6.70 -1.27
C ASN A 28 -13.53 -6.00 -0.10
N CYS A 29 -12.80 -5.63 0.96
CA CYS A 29 -13.41 -4.91 2.07
C CYS A 29 -13.95 -3.54 1.58
N SER A 30 -14.80 -2.92 2.40
CA SER A 30 -15.55 -1.74 1.96
C SER A 30 -14.66 -0.59 1.51
N VAL A 31 -13.50 -0.41 2.13
CA VAL A 31 -12.57 0.67 1.77
C VAL A 31 -11.65 0.26 0.63
N CYS A 32 -11.07 -0.94 0.68
CA CYS A 32 -10.08 -1.35 -0.33
C CYS A 32 -10.70 -1.52 -1.71
N ARG A 33 -11.94 -2.03 -1.80
CA ARG A 33 -12.59 -2.14 -3.11
C ARG A 33 -12.89 -0.79 -3.74
N ARG A 34 -13.15 0.24 -2.91
CA ARG A 34 -13.39 1.61 -3.40
C ARG A 34 -12.11 2.29 -3.85
N TYR A 35 -11.02 2.07 -3.12
CA TYR A 35 -9.71 2.57 -3.53
C TYR A 35 -9.17 1.81 -4.75
N ALA A 36 -9.64 0.59 -5.00
CA ALA A 36 -9.15 -0.27 -6.08
C ALA A 36 -7.64 -0.51 -6.00
N THR A 37 -7.13 -0.62 -4.79
CA THR A 37 -5.71 -0.81 -4.55
C THR A 37 -5.28 -2.26 -4.75
N LEU A 38 -4.00 -2.43 -5.06
CA LEU A 38 -3.31 -3.72 -5.00
C LEU A 38 -2.22 -3.59 -3.95
N TRP A 39 -2.33 -4.36 -2.87
CA TRP A 39 -1.41 -4.22 -1.75
C TRP A 39 -0.21 -5.15 -1.90
N ALA A 40 0.99 -4.59 -1.82
CA ALA A 40 2.23 -5.32 -1.66
C ALA A 40 2.73 -5.10 -0.23
N TYR A 41 3.00 -6.17 0.50
CA TYR A 41 3.33 -6.09 1.93
C TYR A 41 4.83 -6.17 2.15
N TYR A 42 5.33 -5.31 3.03
CA TYR A 42 6.74 -5.27 3.41
C TYR A 42 6.85 -4.94 4.90
N PRO A 43 7.94 -5.39 5.56
CA PRO A 43 8.25 -4.87 6.90
C PRO A 43 8.41 -3.34 6.82
N MET A 44 7.76 -2.62 7.75
CA MET A 44 7.86 -1.14 7.76
C MET A 44 9.30 -0.65 7.78
N ALA A 45 10.17 -1.35 8.50
CA ALA A 45 11.58 -0.95 8.63
C ALA A 45 12.32 -0.95 7.29
N GLN A 46 11.79 -1.64 6.26
CA GLN A 46 12.43 -1.75 4.95
C GLN A 46 11.85 -0.79 3.91
N VAL A 47 10.83 -0.02 4.27
CA VAL A 47 10.14 0.88 3.35
C VAL A 47 10.49 2.32 3.71
N GLN A 48 10.80 3.12 2.69
CA GLN A 48 11.07 4.54 2.88
C GLN A 48 10.04 5.36 2.13
N VAL A 49 9.27 6.16 2.87
CA VAL A 49 8.31 7.11 2.31
C VAL A 49 8.96 8.48 2.28
N THR A 50 8.98 9.10 1.12
CA THR A 50 9.52 10.44 0.92
C THR A 50 8.41 11.38 0.48
N ALA A 51 8.13 12.38 1.30
CA ALA A 51 7.12 13.40 1.03
C ALA A 51 7.44 14.63 1.86
N ALA A 52 7.17 15.81 1.30
CA ALA A 52 7.30 17.06 2.04
C ALA A 52 6.28 17.13 3.18
N PRO A 53 6.54 17.89 4.25
CA PRO A 53 5.55 18.10 5.31
C PRO A 53 4.22 18.59 4.73
N GLY A 54 3.11 17.97 5.14
CA GLY A 54 1.78 18.31 4.65
C GLY A 54 1.41 17.74 3.28
N ALA A 55 2.31 16.98 2.64
CA ALA A 55 2.04 16.42 1.31
C ALA A 55 1.13 15.20 1.33
N THR A 56 0.85 14.64 2.49
CA THR A 56 0.00 13.47 2.64
C THR A 56 -1.18 13.74 3.58
N GLN A 57 -2.24 12.98 3.39
CA GLN A 57 -3.40 12.94 4.29
C GLN A 57 -3.70 11.48 4.59
N ALA A 58 -4.25 11.23 5.78
CA ALA A 58 -4.57 9.89 6.23
C ALA A 58 -6.06 9.76 6.51
N TYR A 59 -6.60 8.57 6.19
CA TYR A 59 -7.97 8.19 6.52
C TYR A 59 -7.95 7.04 7.50
N VAL A 60 -8.67 7.20 8.60
CA VAL A 60 -8.75 6.21 9.68
C VAL A 60 -10.21 5.82 9.86
N TRP A 61 -10.49 4.52 9.97
CA TRP A 61 -11.84 4.03 10.18
C TRP A 61 -11.81 2.68 10.91
N GLY A 62 -12.99 2.15 11.20
CA GLY A 62 -13.12 0.83 11.84
C GLY A 62 -12.53 0.83 13.24
N ASP A 63 -11.69 -0.14 13.53
CA ASP A 63 -11.02 -0.27 14.85
C ASP A 63 -9.87 0.71 15.04
N LYS A 64 -9.59 1.53 14.04
CA LYS A 64 -8.55 2.57 14.08
C LYS A 64 -7.15 2.00 14.34
N SER A 65 -6.91 0.77 13.87
CA SER A 65 -5.61 0.12 14.03
C SER A 65 -4.59 0.51 12.98
N LEU A 66 -5.07 1.03 11.84
CA LEU A 66 -4.20 1.47 10.74
C LEU A 66 -4.77 2.70 10.06
N GLU A 67 -3.93 3.34 9.26
CA GLU A 67 -4.34 4.50 8.47
C GLU A 67 -4.00 4.29 7.01
N PHE A 68 -4.89 4.76 6.13
CA PHE A 68 -4.68 4.79 4.68
C PHE A 68 -4.17 6.15 4.30
N VAL A 69 -2.97 6.19 3.70
CA VAL A 69 -2.28 7.43 3.37
C VAL A 69 -2.43 7.72 1.89
N ARG A 70 -2.77 8.95 1.56
CA ARG A 70 -2.91 9.42 0.19
C ARG A 70 -2.13 10.70 -0.03
N CYS A 71 -1.79 10.97 -1.28
CA CYS A 71 -1.22 12.26 -1.66
C CYS A 71 -2.28 13.35 -1.51
N ALA A 72 -1.92 14.43 -0.82
CA ALA A 72 -2.83 15.56 -0.61
C ALA A 72 -3.14 16.32 -1.90
N THR A 73 -2.28 16.23 -2.91
CA THR A 73 -2.43 16.94 -4.18
C THR A 73 -3.20 16.14 -5.22
N CYS A 74 -2.73 14.94 -5.55
CA CYS A 74 -3.36 14.14 -6.63
C CYS A 74 -4.37 13.12 -6.11
N GLY A 75 -4.42 12.87 -4.81
CA GLY A 75 -5.38 11.96 -4.20
C GLY A 75 -5.06 10.49 -4.28
N CYS A 76 -3.97 10.10 -4.94
CA CYS A 76 -3.61 8.69 -5.04
C CYS A 76 -3.30 8.09 -3.68
N VAL A 77 -3.92 6.95 -3.37
CA VAL A 77 -3.57 6.18 -2.17
C VAL A 77 -2.19 5.58 -2.39
N THR A 78 -1.29 5.83 -1.46
CA THR A 78 0.10 5.41 -1.58
C THR A 78 0.41 4.17 -0.75
N HIS A 79 -0.11 4.10 0.45
CA HIS A 79 0.15 2.97 1.36
C HIS A 79 -0.85 2.99 2.52
N TRP A 80 -0.89 1.89 3.26
CA TRP A 80 -1.44 1.89 4.61
C TRP A 80 -0.34 1.53 5.58
N GLN A 81 -0.46 2.03 6.81
CA GLN A 81 0.50 1.72 7.87
C GLN A 81 -0.21 1.61 9.20
N PRO A 82 0.31 0.79 10.13
CA PRO A 82 -0.28 0.68 11.45
C PRO A 82 -0.13 1.97 12.23
N ILE A 83 -1.13 2.25 13.06
CA ILE A 83 -1.08 3.32 14.06
C ILE A 83 -0.45 2.71 15.31
N GLY A 84 0.60 3.35 15.83
CA GLY A 84 1.36 2.80 16.95
C GLY A 84 2.14 1.55 16.58
N PRO A 85 3.02 1.63 15.55
CA PRO A 85 3.76 0.45 15.12
C PRO A 85 4.70 -0.07 16.21
N ILE A 86 4.91 -1.39 16.19
CA ILE A 86 5.85 -2.09 17.07
C ILE A 86 6.94 -2.75 16.21
N PRO A 87 8.05 -3.22 16.80
CA PRO A 87 9.06 -3.94 16.04
C PRO A 87 8.44 -5.12 15.30
N GLY A 88 8.77 -5.25 14.02
CA GLY A 88 8.22 -6.30 13.17
C GLY A 88 6.91 -5.95 12.47
N SER A 89 6.34 -4.78 12.71
CA SER A 89 5.15 -4.34 11.99
C SER A 89 5.40 -4.29 10.49
N ARG A 90 4.38 -4.63 9.73
CA ARG A 90 4.40 -4.51 8.26
C ARG A 90 3.46 -3.42 7.80
N MET A 91 3.62 -3.02 6.54
CA MET A 91 2.74 -2.06 5.90
C MET A 91 2.36 -2.55 4.50
N GLY A 92 1.31 -1.99 3.96
CA GLY A 92 0.89 -2.27 2.59
C GLY A 92 1.21 -1.10 1.69
N VAL A 93 1.89 -1.37 0.60
CA VAL A 93 2.22 -0.37 -0.42
C VAL A 93 1.27 -0.58 -1.60
N ASN A 94 0.70 0.50 -2.13
CA ASN A 94 -0.18 0.39 -3.28
C ASN A 94 0.64 0.12 -4.54
N ALA A 95 0.65 -1.14 -4.96
CA ALA A 95 1.44 -1.59 -6.09
C ALA A 95 0.98 -1.02 -7.44
N ARG A 96 -0.23 -0.42 -7.50
CA ARG A 96 -0.65 0.29 -8.71
C ARG A 96 0.20 1.51 -9.01
N ASN A 97 0.93 2.00 -8.02
CA ASN A 97 1.83 3.15 -8.19
C ASN A 97 3.23 2.77 -8.67
N PHE A 98 3.54 1.47 -8.77
CA PHE A 98 4.75 1.05 -9.47
C PHE A 98 4.56 1.19 -10.98
N GLU A 99 5.65 1.38 -11.71
CA GLU A 99 5.60 1.26 -13.17
C GLU A 99 5.07 -0.13 -13.53
N PRO A 100 4.16 -0.26 -14.52
CA PRO A 100 3.54 -1.54 -14.83
C PRO A 100 4.54 -2.66 -15.10
N GLY A 101 5.61 -2.38 -15.82
CA GLY A 101 6.64 -3.38 -16.11
C GLY A 101 7.38 -3.89 -14.88
N ALA A 102 7.41 -3.11 -13.80
CA ALA A 102 8.12 -3.51 -12.58
C ALA A 102 7.44 -4.67 -11.85
N VAL A 103 6.15 -4.87 -12.08
CA VAL A 103 5.36 -5.91 -11.42
C VAL A 103 4.78 -6.92 -12.40
N ASP A 104 5.30 -6.98 -13.63
CA ASP A 104 4.90 -7.97 -14.61
C ASP A 104 5.05 -9.38 -14.05
N GLY A 105 4.04 -10.22 -14.28
CA GLY A 105 4.04 -11.61 -13.86
C GLY A 105 3.80 -11.82 -12.36
N VAL A 106 3.66 -10.77 -11.57
CA VAL A 106 3.38 -10.90 -10.14
C VAL A 106 1.93 -11.36 -9.96
N ARG A 107 1.73 -12.42 -9.19
CA ARG A 107 0.41 -12.98 -8.92
C ARG A 107 -0.40 -12.01 -8.07
N VAL A 108 -1.67 -11.82 -8.45
CA VAL A 108 -2.66 -11.11 -7.64
C VAL A 108 -3.53 -12.14 -6.93
N ARG A 109 -3.59 -12.07 -5.62
CA ARG A 109 -4.48 -12.90 -4.81
C ARG A 109 -5.65 -12.07 -4.32
N ARG A 110 -6.83 -12.68 -4.28
CA ARG A 110 -8.05 -12.01 -3.80
C ARG A 110 -8.30 -12.37 -2.34
N LEU A 111 -8.37 -11.35 -1.49
CA LEU A 111 -8.65 -11.49 -0.07
C LEU A 111 -10.10 -11.11 0.21
N ASP A 112 -10.83 -11.98 0.90
CA ASP A 112 -12.21 -11.71 1.33
C ASP A 112 -12.21 -10.95 2.66
N GLY A 113 -11.73 -9.72 2.62
CA GLY A 113 -11.71 -8.85 3.79
C GLY A 113 -13.08 -8.34 4.22
N ALA A 114 -14.08 -8.48 3.35
CA ALA A 114 -15.45 -8.08 3.67
C ALA A 114 -16.13 -9.06 4.62
N SER A 115 -15.69 -10.30 4.68
CA SER A 115 -16.41 -11.35 5.37
C SER A 115 -15.50 -12.30 6.13
N THR A 116 -14.78 -13.18 5.43
CA THR A 116 -14.09 -14.32 6.06
C THR A 116 -12.64 -14.05 6.43
N TRP A 117 -12.02 -13.02 5.88
CA TRP A 117 -10.58 -12.73 5.98
C TRP A 117 -9.70 -13.85 5.41
N LYS A 118 -10.25 -14.65 4.51
CA LYS A 118 -9.52 -15.71 3.83
C LYS A 118 -9.29 -15.35 2.38
N PHE A 119 -8.21 -15.87 1.82
CA PHE A 119 -7.98 -15.75 0.40
C PHE A 119 -8.97 -16.63 -0.37
N LEU A 120 -9.47 -16.11 -1.49
CA LEU A 120 -10.44 -16.79 -2.34
C LEU A 120 -9.78 -17.69 -3.40
N ASP A 121 -8.46 -17.59 -3.54
CA ASP A 121 -7.71 -18.35 -4.54
C ASP A 121 -6.33 -18.79 -4.03
#